data_727722593656f17396c5909837bc2b55
#
_entry.id   727722593656f17396c5909837bc2b55
#
_cell.length_a   1.000
_cell.length_b   1.000
_cell.length_c   1.000
_cell.angle_alpha   90.00
_cell.angle_beta   90.00
_cell.angle_gamma   90.00
#
_symmetry.space_group_name_H-M   'P 1'
#
loop_
_entity.id
_entity.type
_entity.pdbx_description
1 polymer ?
#
loop_
_entity_poly.entity_id
_entity_poly.type
_entity_poly.pdbx_seq_one_letter_code
_entity_poly.pdbx_strand_id
1 'polypeptide(L)'
;MRPGYIWAVITKEAQDLLANRLLLAAVVFPALVFAAIPTAIVAFIEVNELDPDQIGQIEQYIRQFPDLSVKLAAQAFIVLNFMAYFLLIPAMVPMAIATQSVIGEKTARSLEPQLATPMEVSELLIGKAVASAVPAVLATWGVFVLYGLVNGAITQPEMTRLIFNDVWRVAMLTLVPLICLLSVLLGIIVSSRVNDARTAQQIGGFIVLPVIGVAVAGFFSGQATFSLEQVLIGDLVVAALIGVSLVIGNWIFDREAILTRLG
;
A
#
# COMPACT_ATOMS: atom_id res chain seq x y z
N MET A 1 -6.19 28.05 -1.63
CA MET A 1 -6.72 26.73 -2.03
C MET A 1 -8.23 26.78 -2.14
N ARG A 2 -8.77 26.36 -3.27
CA ARG A 2 -10.20 26.40 -3.57
C ARG A 2 -10.74 24.95 -3.57
N PRO A 3 -11.55 24.56 -2.57
CA PRO A 3 -11.99 23.17 -2.42
C PRO A 3 -12.76 22.63 -3.64
N GLY A 4 -13.43 23.50 -4.40
CA GLY A 4 -14.17 23.12 -5.60
C GLY A 4 -13.29 22.56 -6.71
N TYR A 5 -12.07 23.09 -6.91
CA TYR A 5 -11.14 22.56 -7.91
C TYR A 5 -10.57 21.21 -7.51
N ILE A 6 -10.19 21.05 -6.23
CA ILE A 6 -9.71 19.78 -5.69
C ILE A 6 -10.79 18.69 -5.88
N TRP A 7 -12.05 19.01 -5.55
CA TRP A 7 -13.15 18.07 -5.72
C TRP A 7 -13.41 17.70 -7.18
N ALA A 8 -13.31 18.66 -8.11
CA ALA A 8 -13.44 18.38 -9.53
C ALA A 8 -12.38 17.40 -10.04
N VAL A 9 -11.12 17.59 -9.59
CA VAL A 9 -10.03 16.65 -9.92
C VAL A 9 -10.30 15.27 -9.34
N ILE A 10 -10.69 15.18 -8.07
CA ILE A 10 -11.00 13.90 -7.42
C ILE A 10 -12.12 13.17 -8.17
N THR A 11 -13.19 13.88 -8.54
CA THR A 11 -14.33 13.29 -9.24
C THR A 11 -13.93 12.76 -10.62
N LYS A 12 -13.15 13.55 -11.38
CA LYS A 12 -12.63 13.14 -12.70
C LYS A 12 -11.77 11.88 -12.58
N GLU A 13 -10.77 11.90 -11.71
CA GLU A 13 -9.86 10.76 -11.53
C GLU A 13 -10.59 9.49 -11.06
N ALA A 14 -11.58 9.65 -10.16
CA ALA A 14 -12.41 8.52 -9.72
C ALA A 14 -13.24 7.93 -10.87
N GLN A 15 -13.80 8.78 -11.74
CA GLN A 15 -14.53 8.33 -12.93
C GLN A 15 -13.60 7.59 -13.91
N ASP A 16 -12.41 8.13 -14.15
CA ASP A 16 -11.40 7.52 -15.04
C ASP A 16 -10.95 6.15 -14.49
N LEU A 17 -10.74 6.05 -13.16
CA LEU A 17 -10.43 4.77 -12.51
C LEU A 17 -11.55 3.75 -12.66
N LEU A 18 -12.78 4.15 -12.37
CA LEU A 18 -13.97 3.27 -12.44
C LEU A 18 -14.29 2.84 -13.87
N ALA A 19 -14.01 3.68 -14.85
CA ALA A 19 -14.19 3.35 -16.28
C ALA A 19 -13.11 2.37 -16.80
N ASN A 20 -11.94 2.34 -16.16
CA ASN A 20 -10.82 1.52 -16.59
C ASN A 20 -10.77 0.20 -15.82
N ARG A 21 -11.39 -0.86 -16.40
CA ARG A 21 -11.43 -2.20 -15.80
C ARG A 21 -10.04 -2.78 -15.50
N LEU A 22 -9.02 -2.44 -16.31
CA LEU A 22 -7.66 -2.92 -16.12
C LEU A 22 -7.01 -2.28 -14.88
N LEU A 23 -7.24 -0.98 -14.68
CA LEU A 23 -6.78 -0.29 -13.47
C LEU A 23 -7.49 -0.82 -12.22
N LEU A 24 -8.80 -1.03 -12.27
CA LEU A 24 -9.54 -1.65 -11.17
C LEU A 24 -9.00 -3.04 -10.83
N ALA A 25 -8.74 -3.85 -11.85
CA ALA A 25 -8.15 -5.17 -11.64
C ALA A 25 -6.74 -5.06 -11.02
N ALA A 26 -5.93 -4.11 -11.47
CA ALA A 26 -4.59 -3.86 -10.90
C ALA A 26 -4.62 -3.41 -9.44
N VAL A 27 -5.71 -2.78 -8.99
CA VAL A 27 -5.92 -2.40 -7.58
C VAL A 27 -6.34 -3.60 -6.74
N VAL A 28 -7.32 -4.36 -7.20
CA VAL A 28 -7.99 -5.41 -6.41
C VAL A 28 -7.24 -6.73 -6.46
N PHE A 29 -6.71 -7.10 -7.62
CA PHE A 29 -6.10 -8.42 -7.84
C PHE A 29 -4.89 -8.71 -6.93
N PRO A 30 -3.88 -7.82 -6.80
CA PRO A 30 -2.77 -8.08 -5.89
C PRO A 30 -3.23 -8.25 -4.44
N ALA A 31 -4.17 -7.43 -4.00
CA ALA A 31 -4.71 -7.48 -2.64
C ALA A 31 -5.38 -8.83 -2.35
N LEU A 32 -6.20 -9.32 -3.30
CA LEU A 32 -6.84 -10.62 -3.19
C LEU A 32 -5.82 -11.78 -3.22
N VAL A 33 -4.79 -11.68 -4.04
CA VAL A 33 -3.73 -12.72 -4.12
C VAL A 33 -2.97 -12.80 -2.79
N PHE A 34 -2.57 -11.66 -2.21
CA PHE A 34 -1.89 -11.64 -0.91
C PHE A 34 -2.76 -12.17 0.24
N ALA A 35 -4.08 -12.03 0.14
CA ALA A 35 -5.00 -12.62 1.11
C ALA A 35 -5.26 -14.11 0.85
N ALA A 36 -5.43 -14.50 -0.41
CA ALA A 36 -5.83 -15.85 -0.77
C ALA A 36 -4.73 -16.89 -0.54
N ILE A 37 -3.46 -16.55 -0.83
CA ILE A 37 -2.35 -17.50 -0.69
C ILE A 37 -2.21 -18.03 0.74
N PRO A 38 -2.02 -17.17 1.79
CA PRO A 38 -1.90 -17.69 3.14
C PRO A 38 -3.17 -18.36 3.63
N THR A 39 -4.34 -17.86 3.24
CA THR A 39 -5.63 -18.47 3.59
C THR A 39 -5.75 -19.87 3.00
N ALA A 40 -5.34 -20.08 1.75
CA ALA A 40 -5.33 -21.39 1.13
C ALA A 40 -4.32 -22.35 1.83
N ILE A 41 -3.11 -21.87 2.14
CA ILE A 41 -2.13 -22.67 2.86
C ILE A 41 -2.70 -23.14 4.21
N VAL A 42 -3.29 -22.22 4.97
CA VAL A 42 -3.87 -22.51 6.29
C VAL A 42 -5.07 -23.46 6.23
N ALA A 43 -5.85 -23.40 5.16
CA ALA A 43 -7.01 -24.29 4.97
C ALA A 43 -6.58 -25.76 4.72
N PHE A 44 -5.41 -25.98 4.13
CA PHE A 44 -4.92 -27.32 3.73
C PHE A 44 -3.74 -27.82 4.54
N ILE A 45 -3.21 -27.03 5.50
CA ILE A 45 -2.04 -27.45 6.28
C ILE A 45 -2.40 -28.58 7.26
N GLU A 46 -1.67 -29.68 7.15
CA GLU A 46 -1.66 -30.76 8.13
C GLU A 46 -0.36 -30.69 8.95
N VAL A 47 -0.47 -30.55 10.26
CA VAL A 47 0.68 -30.37 11.17
C VAL A 47 1.65 -31.56 11.14
N ASN A 48 1.15 -32.74 10.77
CA ASN A 48 1.97 -33.96 10.69
C ASN A 48 2.92 -34.01 9.48
N GLU A 49 2.75 -33.09 8.53
CA GLU A 49 3.57 -33.03 7.31
C GLU A 49 4.64 -31.92 7.37
N LEU A 50 4.79 -31.24 8.53
CA LEU A 50 5.76 -30.16 8.68
C LEU A 50 7.19 -30.71 8.85
N ASP A 51 8.14 -30.11 8.12
CA ASP A 51 9.56 -30.40 8.26
C ASP A 51 10.11 -30.00 9.64
N PRO A 52 11.17 -30.72 10.16
CA PRO A 52 11.78 -30.37 11.45
C PRO A 52 12.21 -28.92 11.61
N ASP A 53 12.69 -28.29 10.53
CA ASP A 53 13.10 -26.87 10.55
C ASP A 53 11.90 -25.93 10.68
N GLN A 54 10.76 -26.27 10.10
CA GLN A 54 9.50 -25.55 10.26
C GLN A 54 8.95 -25.70 11.68
N ILE A 55 9.09 -26.89 12.26
CA ILE A 55 8.68 -27.16 13.66
C ILE A 55 9.48 -26.26 14.62
N GLY A 56 10.78 -26.04 14.40
CA GLY A 56 11.60 -25.17 15.25
C GLY A 56 11.12 -23.70 15.26
N GLN A 57 10.70 -23.18 14.10
CA GLN A 57 10.11 -21.83 14.02
C GLN A 57 8.73 -21.77 14.70
N ILE A 58 7.92 -22.80 14.53
CA ILE A 58 6.61 -22.92 15.18
C ILE A 58 6.74 -23.08 16.69
N GLU A 59 7.74 -23.83 17.18
CA GLU A 59 8.00 -23.95 18.62
C GLU A 59 8.28 -22.61 19.29
N GLN A 60 9.07 -21.75 18.65
CA GLN A 60 9.29 -20.38 19.13
C GLN A 60 7.97 -19.60 19.22
N TYR A 61 7.07 -19.82 18.26
CA TYR A 61 5.77 -19.19 18.21
C TYR A 61 4.81 -19.73 19.28
N ILE A 62 4.82 -21.05 19.50
CA ILE A 62 4.05 -21.69 20.59
C ILE A 62 4.45 -21.12 21.94
N ARG A 63 5.75 -20.83 22.16
CA ARG A 63 6.22 -20.18 23.40
C ARG A 63 5.68 -18.76 23.59
N GLN A 64 5.40 -18.04 22.52
CA GLN A 64 4.79 -16.70 22.59
C GLN A 64 3.28 -16.77 22.86
N PHE A 65 2.62 -17.84 22.47
CA PHE A 65 1.18 -18.06 22.62
C PHE A 65 0.89 -19.42 23.25
N PRO A 66 1.22 -19.62 24.54
CA PRO A 66 1.13 -20.93 25.20
C PRO A 66 -0.29 -21.49 25.31
N ASP A 67 -1.30 -20.63 25.18
CA ASP A 67 -2.71 -21.00 25.28
C ASP A 67 -3.27 -21.55 23.95
N LEU A 68 -2.51 -21.49 22.85
CA LEU A 68 -2.95 -21.99 21.55
C LEU A 68 -2.62 -23.47 21.36
N SER A 69 -3.52 -24.20 20.71
CA SER A 69 -3.21 -25.55 20.25
C SER A 69 -2.08 -25.50 19.20
N VAL A 70 -1.27 -26.57 19.11
CA VAL A 70 -0.14 -26.65 18.16
C VAL A 70 -0.59 -26.34 16.72
N LYS A 71 -1.75 -26.87 16.32
CA LYS A 71 -2.31 -26.62 14.99
C LYS A 71 -2.66 -25.14 14.81
N LEU A 72 -3.30 -24.51 15.78
CA LEU A 72 -3.66 -23.10 15.69
C LEU A 72 -2.42 -22.19 15.73
N ALA A 73 -1.38 -22.57 16.49
CA ALA A 73 -0.12 -21.83 16.51
C ALA A 73 0.60 -21.90 15.16
N ALA A 74 0.61 -23.06 14.49
CA ALA A 74 1.15 -23.20 13.14
C ALA A 74 0.39 -22.37 12.11
N GLN A 75 -0.93 -22.40 12.18
CA GLN A 75 -1.79 -21.57 11.33
C GLN A 75 -1.59 -20.09 11.61
N ALA A 76 -1.48 -19.68 12.87
CA ALA A 76 -1.23 -18.30 13.27
C ALA A 76 0.14 -17.81 12.79
N PHE A 77 1.18 -18.66 12.87
CA PHE A 77 2.50 -18.35 12.31
C PHE A 77 2.41 -17.93 10.86
N ILE A 78 1.72 -18.71 10.02
CA ILE A 78 1.56 -18.40 8.61
C ILE A 78 0.76 -17.11 8.41
N VAL A 79 -0.44 -17.05 9.01
CA VAL A 79 -1.36 -15.92 8.84
C VAL A 79 -0.71 -14.60 9.25
N LEU A 80 -0.07 -14.55 10.42
CA LEU A 80 0.47 -13.30 10.95
C LEU A 80 1.74 -12.86 10.23
N ASN A 81 2.59 -13.79 9.78
CA ASN A 81 3.74 -13.45 8.97
C ASN A 81 3.33 -12.86 7.61
N PHE A 82 2.28 -13.40 6.99
CA PHE A 82 1.78 -12.86 5.73
C PHE A 82 1.12 -11.48 5.88
N MET A 83 0.71 -11.08 7.08
CA MET A 83 0.13 -9.76 7.31
C MET A 83 1.10 -8.61 6.97
N ALA A 84 2.41 -8.80 7.16
CA ALA A 84 3.42 -7.81 6.78
C ALA A 84 3.37 -7.47 5.28
N TYR A 85 3.03 -8.45 4.43
CA TYR A 85 2.92 -8.24 2.98
C TYR A 85 1.71 -7.40 2.57
N PHE A 86 0.70 -7.23 3.45
CA PHE A 86 -0.39 -6.30 3.19
C PHE A 86 0.08 -4.85 3.06
N LEU A 87 1.23 -4.48 3.64
CA LEU A 87 1.83 -3.16 3.46
C LEU A 87 2.37 -2.91 2.05
N LEU A 88 2.53 -3.95 1.22
CA LEU A 88 2.90 -3.80 -0.19
C LEU A 88 1.76 -3.22 -1.02
N ILE A 89 0.51 -3.49 -0.65
CA ILE A 89 -0.66 -3.00 -1.37
C ILE A 89 -0.69 -1.46 -1.37
N PRO A 90 -0.66 -0.78 -0.20
CA PRO A 90 -0.62 0.68 -0.13
C PRO A 90 0.68 1.28 -0.69
N ALA A 91 1.75 0.49 -0.82
CA ALA A 91 2.99 0.95 -1.42
C ALA A 91 2.97 0.91 -2.95
N MET A 92 2.35 -0.09 -3.57
CA MET A 92 2.41 -0.33 -5.03
C MET A 92 1.18 0.22 -5.77
N VAL A 93 -0.02 -0.01 -5.22
CA VAL A 93 -1.27 0.30 -5.92
C VAL A 93 -1.47 1.80 -6.17
N PRO A 94 -1.34 2.69 -5.17
CA PRO A 94 -1.55 4.13 -5.40
C PRO A 94 -0.53 4.71 -6.39
N MET A 95 0.70 4.20 -6.37
CA MET A 95 1.73 4.58 -7.31
C MET A 95 1.34 4.22 -8.75
N ALA A 96 0.80 3.02 -8.96
CA ALA A 96 0.36 2.59 -10.29
C ALA A 96 -0.77 3.49 -10.81
N ILE A 97 -1.75 3.85 -9.96
CA ILE A 97 -2.83 4.76 -10.32
C ILE A 97 -2.28 6.14 -10.66
N ALA A 98 -1.44 6.72 -9.80
CA ALA A 98 -0.89 8.06 -9.97
C ALA A 98 -0.02 8.17 -11.23
N THR A 99 0.84 7.18 -11.49
CA THR A 99 1.70 7.17 -12.70
C THR A 99 0.87 7.05 -13.97
N GLN A 100 -0.15 6.19 -14.00
CA GLN A 100 -1.04 6.05 -15.16
C GLN A 100 -1.82 7.33 -15.42
N SER A 101 -2.34 7.98 -14.39
CA SER A 101 -3.04 9.26 -14.51
C SER A 101 -2.15 10.34 -15.13
N VAL A 102 -0.94 10.56 -14.58
CA VAL A 102 -0.04 11.62 -15.05
C VAL A 102 0.48 11.34 -16.48
N ILE A 103 0.89 10.10 -16.77
CA ILE A 103 1.41 9.75 -18.09
C ILE A 103 0.29 9.72 -19.13
N GLY A 104 -0.91 9.25 -18.76
CA GLY A 104 -2.09 9.31 -19.61
C GLY A 104 -2.41 10.74 -20.06
N GLU A 105 -2.37 11.69 -19.13
CA GLU A 105 -2.58 13.12 -19.46
C GLU A 105 -1.47 13.72 -20.30
N LYS A 106 -0.20 13.32 -20.06
CA LYS A 106 0.92 13.74 -20.93
C LYS A 106 0.71 13.26 -22.37
N THR A 107 0.40 11.98 -22.55
CA THR A 107 0.21 11.38 -23.89
C THR A 107 -1.00 11.93 -24.60
N ALA A 108 -2.08 12.21 -23.88
CA ALA A 108 -3.30 12.84 -24.40
C ALA A 108 -3.16 14.36 -24.62
N ARG A 109 -2.02 14.97 -24.24
CA ARG A 109 -1.80 16.44 -24.25
C ARG A 109 -2.88 17.21 -23.49
N SER A 110 -3.49 16.60 -22.49
CA SER A 110 -4.56 17.21 -21.68
C SER A 110 -4.04 17.95 -20.44
N LEU A 111 -2.75 17.82 -20.12
CA LEU A 111 -2.11 18.58 -19.04
C LEU A 111 -2.03 20.09 -19.34
N GLU A 112 -1.75 20.47 -20.60
CA GLU A 112 -1.64 21.88 -20.98
C GLU A 112 -2.94 22.66 -20.75
N PRO A 113 -4.14 22.20 -21.22
CA PRO A 113 -5.40 22.82 -20.89
C PRO A 113 -5.70 22.90 -19.38
N GLN A 114 -5.31 21.87 -18.60
CA GLN A 114 -5.52 21.87 -17.16
C GLN A 114 -4.67 22.95 -16.46
N LEU A 115 -3.40 23.10 -16.87
CA LEU A 115 -2.49 24.13 -16.36
C LEU A 115 -2.85 25.54 -16.83
N ALA A 116 -3.60 25.68 -17.94
CA ALA A 116 -4.15 26.95 -18.40
C ALA A 116 -5.35 27.44 -17.58
N THR A 117 -5.95 26.57 -16.76
CA THR A 117 -7.03 26.96 -15.84
C THR A 117 -6.48 27.78 -14.66
N PRO A 118 -7.31 28.60 -13.99
CA PRO A 118 -6.90 29.38 -12.82
C PRO A 118 -6.67 28.50 -11.56
N MET A 119 -6.48 27.19 -11.71
CA MET A 119 -6.18 26.24 -10.67
C MET A 119 -4.68 26.30 -10.31
N GLU A 120 -4.38 26.24 -9.02
CA GLU A 120 -3.00 26.14 -8.56
C GLU A 120 -2.46 24.71 -8.76
N VAL A 121 -1.16 24.60 -9.03
CA VAL A 121 -0.49 23.28 -9.16
C VAL A 121 -0.66 22.44 -7.90
N SER A 122 -0.63 23.07 -6.72
CA SER A 122 -0.88 22.42 -5.44
C SER A 122 -2.29 21.81 -5.34
N GLU A 123 -3.32 22.49 -5.89
CA GLU A 123 -4.70 21.99 -5.90
C GLU A 123 -4.84 20.76 -6.81
N LEU A 124 -4.16 20.77 -7.95
CA LEU A 124 -4.10 19.62 -8.86
C LEU A 124 -3.39 18.42 -8.20
N LEU A 125 -2.23 18.66 -7.59
CA LEU A 125 -1.45 17.59 -6.96
C LEU A 125 -2.21 16.96 -5.78
N ILE A 126 -2.84 17.77 -4.94
CA ILE A 126 -3.67 17.26 -3.83
C ILE A 126 -4.87 16.48 -4.36
N GLY A 127 -5.56 16.99 -5.38
CA GLY A 127 -6.68 16.28 -6.00
C GLY A 127 -6.28 14.90 -6.51
N LYS A 128 -5.17 14.82 -7.26
CA LYS A 128 -4.62 13.55 -7.76
C LYS A 128 -4.15 12.63 -6.62
N ALA A 129 -3.51 13.18 -5.60
CA ALA A 129 -3.04 12.43 -4.46
C ALA A 129 -4.21 11.76 -3.71
N VAL A 130 -5.25 12.51 -3.41
CA VAL A 130 -6.45 11.99 -2.73
C VAL A 130 -7.17 10.96 -3.61
N ALA A 131 -7.37 11.27 -4.89
CA ALA A 131 -8.06 10.38 -5.82
C ALA A 131 -7.34 9.03 -6.03
N SER A 132 -6.01 9.00 -5.94
CA SER A 132 -5.23 7.77 -6.06
C SER A 132 -5.08 7.03 -4.72
N ALA A 133 -4.93 7.75 -3.60
CA ALA A 133 -4.72 7.15 -2.29
C ALA A 133 -6.00 6.53 -1.70
N VAL A 134 -7.15 7.22 -1.81
CA VAL A 134 -8.41 6.78 -1.19
C VAL A 134 -8.85 5.39 -1.67
N PRO A 135 -8.92 5.08 -2.98
CA PRO A 135 -9.27 3.74 -3.45
C PRO A 135 -8.33 2.66 -2.94
N ALA A 136 -7.02 2.95 -2.87
CA ALA A 136 -6.02 2.01 -2.40
C ALA A 136 -6.13 1.74 -0.89
N VAL A 137 -6.38 2.78 -0.08
CA VAL A 137 -6.65 2.63 1.37
C VAL A 137 -7.89 1.78 1.58
N LEU A 138 -9.00 2.09 0.89
CA LEU A 138 -10.25 1.34 1.01
C LEU A 138 -10.09 -0.12 0.56
N ALA A 139 -9.36 -0.37 -0.52
CA ALA A 139 -9.06 -1.71 -0.99
C ALA A 139 -8.23 -2.49 0.06
N THR A 140 -7.19 -1.86 0.61
CA THR A 140 -6.35 -2.48 1.65
C THR A 140 -7.15 -2.81 2.89
N TRP A 141 -7.96 -1.88 3.38
CA TRP A 141 -8.83 -2.11 4.55
C TRP A 141 -9.87 -3.18 4.30
N GLY A 142 -10.53 -3.15 3.13
CA GLY A 142 -11.56 -4.13 2.76
C GLY A 142 -10.98 -5.54 2.70
N VAL A 143 -9.82 -5.71 2.05
CA VAL A 143 -9.16 -7.01 1.97
C VAL A 143 -8.60 -7.46 3.33
N PHE A 144 -8.07 -6.55 4.14
CA PHE A 144 -7.63 -6.86 5.50
C PHE A 144 -8.77 -7.37 6.39
N VAL A 145 -9.92 -6.70 6.35
CA VAL A 145 -11.12 -7.14 7.08
C VAL A 145 -11.59 -8.51 6.57
N LEU A 146 -11.67 -8.68 5.25
CA LEU A 146 -12.04 -9.96 4.64
C LEU A 146 -11.07 -11.08 5.06
N TYR A 147 -9.77 -10.80 5.04
CA TYR A 147 -8.73 -11.73 5.47
C TYR A 147 -8.92 -12.20 6.91
N GLY A 148 -9.16 -11.27 7.84
CA GLY A 148 -9.41 -11.59 9.23
C GLY A 148 -10.67 -12.42 9.46
N LEU A 149 -11.76 -12.08 8.77
CA LEU A 149 -13.04 -12.81 8.87
C LEU A 149 -12.94 -14.22 8.28
N VAL A 150 -12.34 -14.35 7.09
CA VAL A 150 -12.23 -15.65 6.39
C VAL A 150 -11.31 -16.58 7.17
N ASN A 151 -10.12 -16.11 7.60
CA ASN A 151 -9.21 -16.96 8.38
C ASN A 151 -9.80 -17.36 9.72
N GLY A 152 -10.51 -16.45 10.40
CA GLY A 152 -11.23 -16.80 11.64
C GLY A 152 -12.36 -17.83 11.44
N ALA A 153 -13.04 -17.80 10.29
CA ALA A 153 -14.09 -18.77 9.96
C ALA A 153 -13.54 -20.15 9.57
N ILE A 154 -12.38 -20.19 8.89
CA ILE A 154 -11.74 -21.45 8.46
C ILE A 154 -11.00 -22.13 9.62
N THR A 155 -10.44 -21.37 10.55
CA THR A 155 -9.65 -21.86 11.67
C THR A 155 -10.49 -21.86 12.96
N GLN A 156 -10.25 -20.88 13.81
CA GLN A 156 -10.95 -20.68 15.09
C GLN A 156 -11.16 -19.17 15.32
N PRO A 157 -12.18 -18.77 16.11
CA PRO A 157 -12.44 -17.35 16.41
C PRO A 157 -11.27 -16.59 17.04
N GLU A 158 -10.38 -17.30 17.73
CA GLU A 158 -9.13 -16.76 18.30
C GLU A 158 -8.22 -16.16 17.22
N MET A 159 -8.18 -16.75 16.01
CA MET A 159 -7.43 -16.23 14.88
C MET A 159 -7.86 -14.81 14.50
N THR A 160 -9.16 -14.54 14.51
CA THR A 160 -9.69 -13.20 14.25
C THR A 160 -9.14 -12.18 15.25
N ARG A 161 -9.04 -12.54 16.53
CA ARG A 161 -8.47 -11.64 17.56
C ARG A 161 -6.96 -11.42 17.36
N LEU A 162 -6.23 -12.44 16.92
CA LEU A 162 -4.80 -12.32 16.61
C LEU A 162 -4.55 -11.41 15.42
N ILE A 163 -5.38 -11.47 14.38
CA ILE A 163 -5.28 -10.61 13.18
C ILE A 163 -5.66 -9.16 13.54
N PHE A 164 -6.79 -8.96 14.22
CA PHE A 164 -7.26 -7.62 14.61
C PHE A 164 -6.70 -7.16 15.97
N ASN A 165 -5.42 -7.44 16.26
CA ASN A 165 -4.77 -6.92 17.44
C ASN A 165 -4.57 -5.39 17.37
N ASP A 166 -4.24 -4.76 18.51
CA ASP A 166 -4.11 -3.30 18.60
C ASP A 166 -3.04 -2.74 17.67
N VAL A 167 -1.92 -3.44 17.49
CA VAL A 167 -0.82 -3.03 16.64
C VAL A 167 -1.24 -2.94 15.19
N TRP A 168 -1.93 -3.97 14.68
CA TRP A 168 -2.40 -3.97 13.31
C TRP A 168 -3.57 -3.00 13.08
N ARG A 169 -4.41 -2.78 14.10
CA ARG A 169 -5.43 -1.72 14.02
C ARG A 169 -4.80 -0.34 13.85
N VAL A 170 -3.76 -0.04 14.64
CA VAL A 170 -3.02 1.21 14.52
C VAL A 170 -2.33 1.28 13.15
N ALA A 171 -1.59 0.25 12.74
CA ALA A 171 -0.92 0.23 11.44
C ALA A 171 -1.88 0.46 10.27
N MET A 172 -3.07 -0.15 10.29
CA MET A 172 -4.08 0.06 9.24
C MET A 172 -4.65 1.47 9.23
N LEU A 173 -4.78 2.12 10.41
CA LEU A 173 -5.35 3.46 10.51
C LEU A 173 -4.33 4.57 10.27
N THR A 174 -3.05 4.37 10.59
CA THR A 174 -2.01 5.41 10.47
C THR A 174 -1.02 5.10 9.35
N LEU A 175 -0.36 3.96 9.40
CA LEU A 175 0.74 3.63 8.48
C LEU A 175 0.24 3.41 7.03
N VAL A 176 -0.87 2.71 6.84
CA VAL A 176 -1.44 2.44 5.51
C VAL A 176 -1.78 3.74 4.76
N PRO A 177 -2.54 4.71 5.31
CA PRO A 177 -2.79 5.98 4.64
C PRO A 177 -1.51 6.78 4.35
N LEU A 178 -0.54 6.77 5.26
CA LEU A 178 0.74 7.46 5.05
C LEU A 178 1.55 6.83 3.92
N ILE A 179 1.65 5.49 3.86
CA ILE A 179 2.32 4.78 2.76
C ILE A 179 1.61 5.07 1.43
N CYS A 180 0.28 5.05 1.39
CA CYS A 180 -0.48 5.40 0.19
C CYS A 180 -0.14 6.82 -0.30
N LEU A 181 -0.13 7.79 0.60
CA LEU A 181 0.20 9.17 0.26
C LEU A 181 1.63 9.31 -0.25
N LEU A 182 2.60 8.70 0.42
CA LEU A 182 4.00 8.67 -0.02
C LEU A 182 4.11 8.06 -1.42
N SER A 183 3.48 6.91 -1.66
CA SER A 183 3.51 6.21 -2.94
C SER A 183 2.96 7.05 -4.09
N VAL A 184 1.85 7.77 -3.84
CA VAL A 184 1.29 8.68 -4.84
C VAL A 184 2.25 9.82 -5.15
N LEU A 185 2.80 10.48 -4.13
CA LEU A 185 3.73 11.59 -4.33
C LEU A 185 4.96 11.15 -5.13
N LEU A 186 5.52 9.99 -4.79
CA LEU A 186 6.63 9.41 -5.55
C LEU A 186 6.22 9.05 -6.99
N GLY A 187 5.04 8.48 -7.17
CA GLY A 187 4.47 8.19 -8.49
C GLY A 187 4.35 9.44 -9.35
N ILE A 188 3.83 10.54 -8.80
CA ILE A 188 3.71 11.83 -9.50
C ILE A 188 5.11 12.39 -9.83
N ILE A 189 6.04 12.40 -8.87
CA ILE A 189 7.40 12.90 -9.05
C ILE A 189 8.13 12.14 -10.17
N VAL A 190 8.10 10.81 -10.11
CA VAL A 190 8.77 9.96 -11.13
C VAL A 190 8.10 10.13 -12.48
N SER A 191 6.78 10.10 -12.57
CA SER A 191 6.03 10.24 -13.83
C SER A 191 6.18 11.62 -14.47
N SER A 192 6.55 12.65 -13.69
CA SER A 192 6.91 13.96 -14.25
C SER A 192 8.17 13.91 -15.12
N ARG A 193 9.10 12.99 -14.84
CA ARG A 193 10.40 12.86 -15.50
C ARG A 193 10.47 11.77 -16.57
N VAL A 194 9.56 10.82 -16.57
CA VAL A 194 9.48 9.72 -17.53
C VAL A 194 8.22 9.84 -18.40
N ASN A 195 8.29 9.23 -19.59
CA ASN A 195 7.17 9.25 -20.55
C ASN A 195 6.49 7.89 -20.70
N ASP A 196 6.96 6.88 -19.97
CA ASP A 196 6.42 5.53 -19.98
C ASP A 196 6.02 5.09 -18.58
N ALA A 197 4.78 4.59 -18.44
CA ALA A 197 4.22 4.18 -17.15
C ALA A 197 4.94 2.97 -16.53
N ARG A 198 5.44 2.05 -17.36
CA ARG A 198 6.20 0.89 -16.88
C ARG A 198 7.52 1.32 -16.25
N THR A 199 8.25 2.20 -16.94
CA THR A 199 9.50 2.76 -16.41
C THR A 199 9.27 3.52 -15.12
N ALA A 200 8.20 4.32 -15.05
CA ALA A 200 7.84 5.04 -13.81
C ALA A 200 7.54 4.07 -12.65
N GLN A 201 6.79 3.01 -12.91
CA GLN A 201 6.48 1.98 -11.90
C GLN A 201 7.72 1.19 -11.47
N GLN A 202 8.64 0.87 -12.39
CA GLN A 202 9.89 0.19 -12.05
C GLN A 202 10.77 1.05 -11.15
N ILE A 203 10.97 2.32 -11.49
CA ILE A 203 11.74 3.26 -10.67
C ILE A 203 11.07 3.40 -9.29
N GLY A 204 9.75 3.56 -9.26
CA GLY A 204 8.99 3.62 -8.03
C GLY A 204 9.08 2.34 -7.19
N GLY A 205 9.11 1.19 -7.85
CA GLY A 205 9.30 -0.10 -7.18
C GLY A 205 10.59 -0.17 -6.36
N PHE A 206 11.69 0.44 -6.84
CA PHE A 206 12.93 0.52 -6.06
C PHE A 206 12.76 1.29 -4.74
N ILE A 207 11.85 2.26 -4.69
CA ILE A 207 11.57 3.05 -3.49
C ILE A 207 10.75 2.21 -2.49
N VAL A 208 9.99 1.22 -2.97
CA VAL A 208 9.23 0.29 -2.15
C VAL A 208 10.12 -0.82 -1.56
N LEU A 209 11.29 -1.09 -2.13
CA LEU A 209 12.22 -2.13 -1.64
C LEU A 209 12.57 -2.02 -0.15
N PRO A 210 12.80 -0.84 0.45
CA PRO A 210 13.02 -0.74 1.89
C PRO A 210 11.83 -1.23 2.72
N VAL A 211 10.59 -0.96 2.26
CA VAL A 211 9.37 -1.44 2.94
C VAL A 211 9.30 -2.96 2.88
N ILE A 212 9.59 -3.55 1.71
CA ILE A 212 9.69 -5.00 1.53
C ILE A 212 10.80 -5.55 2.43
N GLY A 213 11.96 -4.90 2.48
CA GLY A 213 13.10 -5.31 3.29
C GLY A 213 12.76 -5.40 4.78
N VAL A 214 12.01 -4.44 5.30
CA VAL A 214 11.55 -4.45 6.70
C VAL A 214 10.55 -5.59 6.94
N ALA A 215 9.61 -5.82 6.02
CA ALA A 215 8.64 -6.91 6.11
C ALA A 215 9.34 -8.29 6.09
N VAL A 216 10.30 -8.47 5.18
CA VAL A 216 11.09 -9.70 5.06
C VAL A 216 12.01 -9.91 6.27
N ALA A 217 12.66 -8.86 6.77
CA ALA A 217 13.48 -8.94 7.97
C ALA A 217 12.66 -9.33 9.20
N GLY A 218 11.42 -8.84 9.32
CA GLY A 218 10.47 -9.25 10.35
C GLY A 218 10.17 -10.75 10.30
N PHE A 219 9.94 -11.29 9.10
CA PHE A 219 9.71 -12.72 8.90
C PHE A 219 10.90 -13.57 9.38
N PHE A 220 12.13 -13.20 9.00
CA PHE A 220 13.34 -13.95 9.39
C PHE A 220 13.76 -13.73 10.85
N SER A 221 13.32 -12.66 11.50
CA SER A 221 13.62 -12.44 12.93
C SER A 221 12.78 -13.30 13.89
N GLY A 222 11.83 -14.08 13.37
CA GLY A 222 10.93 -14.91 14.17
C GLY A 222 9.95 -14.11 15.05
N GLN A 223 9.84 -12.80 14.82
CA GLN A 223 8.84 -11.98 15.49
C GLN A 223 7.47 -12.19 14.84
N ALA A 224 6.54 -12.63 15.63
CA ALA A 224 5.19 -12.95 15.18
C ALA A 224 4.42 -11.75 14.60
N THR A 225 4.73 -10.56 15.10
CA THR A 225 4.06 -9.32 14.72
C THR A 225 4.99 -8.14 14.95
N PHE A 226 4.73 -7.04 14.27
CA PHE A 226 5.35 -5.76 14.60
C PHE A 226 5.00 -5.35 16.03
N SER A 227 5.93 -4.67 16.70
CA SER A 227 5.61 -3.97 17.93
C SER A 227 4.94 -2.63 17.62
N LEU A 228 4.17 -2.09 18.57
CA LEU A 228 3.58 -0.76 18.42
C LEU A 228 4.66 0.31 18.20
N GLU A 229 5.80 0.18 18.86
CA GLU A 229 6.94 1.08 18.69
C GLU A 229 7.47 1.07 17.24
N GLN A 230 7.59 -0.11 16.63
CA GLN A 230 8.02 -0.24 15.23
C GLN A 230 7.03 0.42 14.26
N VAL A 231 5.73 0.30 14.51
CA VAL A 231 4.69 0.97 13.70
C VAL A 231 4.81 2.49 13.83
N LEU A 232 4.95 3.02 15.05
CA LEU A 232 5.10 4.46 15.29
C LEU A 232 6.40 5.03 14.69
N ILE A 233 7.50 4.29 14.77
CA ILE A 233 8.76 4.66 14.09
C ILE A 233 8.53 4.67 12.57
N GLY A 234 7.85 3.66 12.03
CA GLY A 234 7.45 3.60 10.63
C GLY A 234 6.63 4.82 10.21
N ASP A 235 5.63 5.21 11.00
CA ASP A 235 4.82 6.40 10.77
C ASP A 235 5.67 7.67 10.70
N LEU A 236 6.61 7.85 11.63
CA LEU A 236 7.52 9.02 11.65
C LEU A 236 8.43 9.04 10.42
N VAL A 237 9.01 7.90 10.05
CA VAL A 237 9.87 7.78 8.87
C VAL A 237 9.09 8.09 7.60
N VAL A 238 7.91 7.50 7.43
CA VAL A 238 7.07 7.73 6.25
C VAL A 238 6.59 9.18 6.20
N ALA A 239 6.20 9.77 7.33
CA ALA A 239 5.83 11.19 7.40
C ALA A 239 6.99 12.13 7.02
N ALA A 240 8.21 11.83 7.48
CA ALA A 240 9.40 12.58 7.08
C ALA A 240 9.67 12.47 5.57
N LEU A 241 9.55 11.27 5.00
CA LEU A 241 9.69 11.05 3.55
C LEU A 241 8.60 11.77 2.73
N ILE A 242 7.37 11.86 3.24
CA ILE A 242 6.31 12.67 2.64
C ILE A 242 6.73 14.15 2.62
N GLY A 243 7.25 14.67 3.74
CA GLY A 243 7.74 16.04 3.81
C GLY A 243 8.83 16.32 2.78
N VAL A 244 9.82 15.45 2.66
CA VAL A 244 10.88 15.54 1.65
C VAL A 244 10.31 15.47 0.23
N SER A 245 9.38 14.55 -0.02
CA SER A 245 8.73 14.39 -1.33
C SER A 245 7.92 15.63 -1.74
N LEU A 246 7.25 16.29 -0.79
CA LEU A 246 6.53 17.54 -1.05
C LEU A 246 7.47 18.68 -1.42
N VAL A 247 8.61 18.81 -0.74
CA VAL A 247 9.64 19.81 -1.07
C VAL A 247 10.19 19.58 -2.48
N ILE A 248 10.55 18.33 -2.80
CA ILE A 248 11.03 17.94 -4.12
C ILE A 248 9.95 18.17 -5.19
N GLY A 249 8.70 17.79 -4.90
CA GLY A 249 7.57 17.98 -5.78
C GLY A 249 7.35 19.46 -6.13
N ASN A 250 7.32 20.33 -5.13
CA ASN A 250 7.16 21.76 -5.35
C ASN A 250 8.30 22.33 -6.23
N TRP A 251 9.54 21.90 -6.01
CA TRP A 251 10.69 22.35 -6.84
C TRP A 251 10.62 21.85 -8.29
N ILE A 252 10.08 20.64 -8.51
CA ILE A 252 9.95 20.05 -9.86
C ILE A 252 8.78 20.68 -10.64
N PHE A 253 7.67 21.00 -9.96
CA PHE A 253 6.45 21.53 -10.57
C PHE A 253 6.38 23.07 -10.53
N ASP A 254 7.51 23.76 -10.31
CA ASP A 254 7.53 25.21 -10.37
C ASP A 254 7.14 25.69 -11.79
N ARG A 255 6.10 26.56 -11.84
CA ARG A 255 5.46 26.99 -13.10
C ARG A 255 6.46 27.53 -14.14
N GLU A 256 7.49 28.23 -13.69
CA GLU A 256 8.51 28.81 -14.57
C GLU A 256 9.37 27.74 -15.25
N ALA A 257 9.64 26.62 -14.57
CA ALA A 257 10.43 25.52 -15.13
C ALA A 257 9.67 24.70 -16.19
N ILE A 258 8.34 24.68 -16.13
CA ILE A 258 7.51 23.97 -17.11
C ILE A 258 7.34 24.80 -18.37
N LEU A 259 7.08 26.11 -18.25
CA LEU A 259 6.86 27.01 -19.37
C LEU A 259 8.15 27.28 -20.18
N THR A 260 9.32 27.27 -19.56
CA THR A 260 10.62 27.45 -20.25
C THR A 260 11.13 26.22 -20.98
N ARG A 261 10.56 25.03 -20.72
CA ARG A 261 10.94 23.77 -21.42
C ARG A 261 10.04 23.42 -22.60
N LEU A 262 8.90 24.11 -22.73
CA LEU A 262 7.94 23.91 -23.82
C LEU A 262 8.10 24.97 -24.95
N GLY A 263 8.97 25.96 -24.80
CA GLY A 263 9.42 26.90 -25.82
C GLY A 263 10.80 26.51 -26.34
#